data_794bdcc8ec9cd2118a5ae2b98d29c67f
#
_entry.id   794bdcc8ec9cd2118a5ae2b98d29c67f
#
_cell.length_a   1.000
_cell.length_b   1.000
_cell.length_c   1.000
_cell.angle_alpha   90.00
_cell.angle_beta   90.00
_cell.angle_gamma   90.00
#
_symmetry.space_group_name_H-M   'P 1'
#
loop_
_entity.id
_entity.type
_entity.pdbx_description
1 polymer ?
#
loop_
_entity_poly.entity_id
_entity_poly.type
_entity_poly.pdbx_seq_one_letter_code
_entity_poly.pdbx_strand_id
1 'polypeptide(L)'
;MPQFASYLSSFKTDPSLLVDTWDTSKVTNCFWTFGGCSSLTTLNLRSWDLQSATASYGNFFNGSKKLQHLTLGPNFTFHNDKTMYLPEPSKQLPYNGTWQRNNDDPTYTSAELMTNYDGATMAGTYNWVKTSGTVLVKYVDGDGVEIADEETSSGTSGDAYQTTAKTIDGYTLHATPTNATGTYDASTITVTYVYDGNLFFNSSPTMLDFGSHTISGTTETYAPTLDKTLAVQNNGQISSTWNLTAELDSSGFVGANTGKMLLATLYYQTDDGKMTLSPGVAVQVYSQTTTDHKSVDISEHWSSNLGLLLEVPNGAAMADTYQGTISWRLNNTVANN
;
A
#
# COMPACT_ATOMS: atom_id res chain seq x y z
N MET A 1 -24.78 59.21 17.64
CA MET A 1 -23.77 58.17 17.82
C MET A 1 -23.11 57.91 16.51
N PRO A 2 -21.79 57.89 16.36
CA PRO A 2 -21.16 57.65 15.08
C PRO A 2 -21.48 56.18 14.65
N GLN A 3 -21.93 56.05 13.42
CA GLN A 3 -22.09 54.75 12.76
C GLN A 3 -20.73 54.07 12.67
N PHE A 4 -20.51 52.95 13.35
CA PHE A 4 -19.30 52.13 13.28
C PHE A 4 -19.01 51.68 11.81
N ALA A 5 -20.02 51.62 10.96
CA ALA A 5 -19.94 51.22 9.57
C ALA A 5 -18.99 52.06 8.67
N SER A 6 -18.78 53.36 8.97
CA SER A 6 -17.91 54.21 8.13
C SER A 6 -16.41 54.04 8.38
N TYR A 7 -16.04 53.51 9.56
CA TYR A 7 -14.62 53.29 9.89
C TYR A 7 -14.07 51.93 9.39
N LEU A 8 -14.93 50.97 9.13
CA LEU A 8 -14.50 49.59 8.74
C LEU A 8 -14.29 49.42 7.21
N SER A 9 -14.55 50.44 6.39
CA SER A 9 -14.29 50.34 4.96
C SER A 9 -12.80 50.12 4.62
N SER A 10 -11.88 50.56 5.48
CA SER A 10 -10.43 50.33 5.33
C SER A 10 -10.02 48.87 5.68
N PHE A 11 -10.84 48.12 6.39
CA PHE A 11 -10.56 46.70 6.77
C PHE A 11 -11.04 45.68 5.77
N LYS A 12 -11.58 46.09 4.63
CA LYS A 12 -12.05 45.15 3.58
C LYS A 12 -10.94 44.24 3.02
N THR A 13 -9.68 44.62 3.23
CA THR A 13 -8.49 43.89 2.75
C THR A 13 -7.69 43.21 3.83
N ASP A 14 -8.00 43.44 5.11
CA ASP A 14 -7.28 42.77 6.21
C ASP A 14 -7.84 41.39 6.48
N PRO A 15 -7.02 40.31 6.42
CA PRO A 15 -7.48 38.96 6.71
C PRO A 15 -7.72 38.68 8.20
N SER A 16 -7.18 39.50 9.13
CA SER A 16 -7.28 39.31 10.58
C SER A 16 -7.49 40.65 11.31
N LEU A 17 -8.73 40.92 11.64
CA LEU A 17 -9.10 42.17 12.32
C LEU A 17 -9.03 42.04 13.85
N LEU A 18 -8.21 42.87 14.50
CA LEU A 18 -8.06 42.90 15.93
C LEU A 18 -9.09 43.86 16.58
N VAL A 19 -10.27 43.34 16.86
CA VAL A 19 -11.40 44.08 17.49
C VAL A 19 -11.78 43.53 18.85
N ASP A 20 -11.05 42.56 19.35
CA ASP A 20 -11.29 41.90 20.63
C ASP A 20 -11.03 42.79 21.85
N THR A 21 -10.38 43.94 21.70
CA THR A 21 -10.15 44.95 22.75
C THR A 21 -11.23 46.04 22.81
N TRP A 22 -12.21 46.00 21.89
CA TRP A 22 -13.23 47.05 21.83
C TRP A 22 -14.29 46.86 22.94
N ASP A 23 -14.57 47.93 23.69
CA ASP A 23 -15.72 47.96 24.62
C ASP A 23 -17.01 48.22 23.83
N THR A 24 -17.80 47.18 23.69
CA THR A 24 -19.08 47.21 22.96
C THR A 24 -20.30 47.19 23.85
N SER A 25 -20.12 47.23 25.20
CA SER A 25 -21.20 47.09 26.20
C SER A 25 -22.28 48.18 26.12
N LYS A 26 -21.96 49.32 25.47
CA LYS A 26 -22.89 50.46 25.27
C LYS A 26 -23.36 50.59 23.81
N VAL A 27 -22.99 49.64 22.96
CA VAL A 27 -23.38 49.65 21.54
C VAL A 27 -24.86 49.25 21.45
N THR A 28 -25.68 50.14 20.89
CA THR A 28 -27.10 49.87 20.65
C THR A 28 -27.43 49.56 19.20
N ASN A 29 -26.53 49.90 18.28
CA ASN A 29 -26.70 49.66 16.82
C ASN A 29 -25.40 49.10 16.23
N CYS A 30 -25.42 47.90 15.77
CA CYS A 30 -24.31 47.20 15.11
C CYS A 30 -24.64 46.76 13.66
N PHE A 31 -25.63 47.44 13.03
CA PHE A 31 -26.01 47.21 11.64
C PHE A 31 -24.81 47.34 10.69
N TRP A 32 -24.59 46.33 9.81
CA TRP A 32 -23.53 46.32 8.78
C TRP A 32 -22.09 46.43 9.32
N THR A 33 -21.83 46.06 10.59
CA THR A 33 -20.53 46.29 11.24
C THR A 33 -19.36 45.66 10.45
N PHE A 34 -19.46 44.41 10.07
CA PHE A 34 -18.49 43.70 9.22
C PHE A 34 -19.03 43.46 7.81
N GLY A 35 -20.05 44.23 7.41
CA GLY A 35 -20.66 44.13 6.09
C GLY A 35 -19.67 44.49 4.97
N GLY A 36 -19.55 43.61 3.98
CA GLY A 36 -18.66 43.80 2.81
C GLY A 36 -17.18 43.57 3.08
N CYS A 37 -16.78 43.02 4.24
CA CYS A 37 -15.39 42.64 4.54
C CYS A 37 -15.00 41.36 3.76
N SER A 38 -14.93 41.44 2.44
CA SER A 38 -14.78 40.32 1.53
C SER A 38 -13.46 39.56 1.61
N SER A 39 -12.43 40.15 2.23
CA SER A 39 -11.12 39.53 2.45
C SER A 39 -10.93 38.97 3.84
N LEU A 40 -11.87 39.25 4.78
CA LEU A 40 -11.80 38.81 6.16
C LEU A 40 -11.89 37.29 6.26
N THR A 41 -10.88 36.66 6.84
CA THR A 41 -10.82 35.20 7.07
C THR A 41 -10.94 34.84 8.54
N THR A 42 -10.50 35.74 9.44
CA THR A 42 -10.48 35.52 10.88
C THR A 42 -11.08 36.71 11.61
N LEU A 43 -11.98 36.46 12.54
CA LEU A 43 -12.60 37.50 13.34
C LEU A 43 -12.73 37.06 14.81
N ASN A 44 -12.16 37.83 15.72
CA ASN A 44 -12.26 37.57 17.15
C ASN A 44 -13.22 38.57 17.81
N LEU A 45 -14.38 38.06 18.26
CA LEU A 45 -15.43 38.82 18.99
C LEU A 45 -15.56 38.37 20.44
N ARG A 46 -14.50 37.80 21.04
CA ARG A 46 -14.54 37.21 22.36
C ARG A 46 -14.98 38.18 23.44
N SER A 47 -14.54 39.44 23.38
CA SER A 47 -14.86 40.49 24.35
C SER A 47 -16.16 41.25 24.04
N TRP A 48 -16.75 40.98 22.88
CA TRP A 48 -17.93 41.71 22.43
C TRP A 48 -19.15 41.40 23.27
N ASP A 49 -19.80 42.46 23.76
CA ASP A 49 -21.10 42.43 24.45
C ASP A 49 -22.13 43.11 23.53
N LEU A 50 -23.03 42.34 22.97
CA LEU A 50 -24.10 42.82 22.10
C LEU A 50 -25.47 42.75 22.77
N GLN A 51 -25.55 42.48 24.08
CA GLN A 51 -26.84 42.34 24.77
C GLN A 51 -27.63 43.68 24.75
N SER A 52 -26.94 44.80 24.73
CA SER A 52 -27.56 46.12 24.61
C SER A 52 -27.89 46.54 23.17
N ALA A 53 -27.50 45.79 22.16
CA ALA A 53 -27.73 46.10 20.76
C ALA A 53 -29.16 45.74 20.32
N THR A 54 -30.13 46.52 20.79
CA THR A 54 -31.56 46.25 20.55
C THR A 54 -32.15 47.02 19.38
N ALA A 55 -31.45 48.04 18.84
CA ALA A 55 -32.02 48.95 17.88
C ALA A 55 -31.83 48.46 16.43
N SER A 56 -30.66 47.87 16.07
CA SER A 56 -30.40 47.32 14.73
C SER A 56 -29.11 46.50 14.77
N TYR A 57 -29.16 45.26 14.24
CA TYR A 57 -28.05 44.31 14.13
C TYR A 57 -28.04 43.55 12.81
N GLY A 58 -28.99 43.82 11.92
CA GLY A 58 -29.06 43.18 10.62
C GLY A 58 -27.82 43.43 9.74
N ASN A 59 -27.56 42.54 8.80
CA ASN A 59 -26.44 42.60 7.87
C ASN A 59 -25.04 42.64 8.52
N PHE A 60 -24.91 42.28 9.79
CA PHE A 60 -23.67 42.38 10.58
C PHE A 60 -22.48 41.76 9.88
N PHE A 61 -22.63 40.57 9.25
CA PHE A 61 -21.60 39.86 8.52
C PHE A 61 -21.82 39.86 7.00
N ASN A 62 -22.85 40.52 6.47
CA ASN A 62 -23.25 40.40 5.09
C ASN A 62 -22.09 40.75 4.12
N GLY A 63 -21.72 39.81 3.26
CA GLY A 63 -20.62 39.99 2.28
C GLY A 63 -19.23 39.57 2.78
N SER A 64 -19.07 39.13 4.03
CA SER A 64 -17.80 38.60 4.58
C SER A 64 -17.60 37.11 4.22
N LYS A 65 -17.70 36.78 2.94
CA LYS A 65 -17.80 35.39 2.42
C LYS A 65 -16.57 34.51 2.64
N LYS A 66 -15.42 35.09 3.03
CA LYS A 66 -14.17 34.36 3.28
C LYS A 66 -13.94 34.06 4.77
N LEU A 67 -14.84 34.49 5.66
CA LEU A 67 -14.72 34.28 7.11
C LEU A 67 -14.75 32.78 7.42
N GLN A 68 -13.63 32.24 7.88
CA GLN A 68 -13.43 30.81 8.18
C GLN A 68 -13.17 30.54 9.64
N HIS A 69 -12.71 31.55 10.38
CA HIS A 69 -12.38 31.46 11.81
C HIS A 69 -13.11 32.56 12.57
N LEU A 70 -14.09 32.18 13.38
CA LEU A 70 -14.92 33.11 14.14
C LEU A 70 -14.86 32.77 15.62
N THR A 71 -14.29 33.65 16.44
CA THR A 71 -14.31 33.53 17.89
C THR A 71 -15.46 34.33 18.47
N LEU A 72 -16.33 33.68 19.23
CA LEU A 72 -17.49 34.27 19.91
C LEU A 72 -17.31 34.16 21.42
N GLY A 73 -17.68 35.22 22.14
CA GLY A 73 -17.56 35.31 23.56
C GLY A 73 -18.85 35.07 24.32
N PRO A 74 -18.78 34.99 25.68
CA PRO A 74 -19.93 34.67 26.51
C PRO A 74 -21.04 35.73 26.46
N ASN A 75 -20.70 36.99 26.14
CA ASN A 75 -21.67 38.09 26.07
C ASN A 75 -22.10 38.42 24.64
N PHE A 76 -21.54 37.69 23.67
CA PHE A 76 -21.98 37.81 22.25
C PHE A 76 -23.36 37.18 22.08
N THR A 77 -24.19 37.78 21.26
CA THR A 77 -25.49 37.19 20.88
C THR A 77 -25.80 37.52 19.42
N PHE A 78 -26.40 36.56 18.73
CA PHE A 78 -27.00 36.78 17.40
C PHE A 78 -28.46 37.28 17.52
N HIS A 79 -28.99 37.48 18.72
CA HIS A 79 -30.38 37.84 18.96
C HIS A 79 -31.39 36.87 18.31
N ASN A 80 -30.99 35.62 18.02
CA ASN A 80 -31.80 34.68 17.25
C ASN A 80 -32.24 35.27 15.88
N ASP A 81 -31.42 36.14 15.29
CA ASP A 81 -31.73 36.87 14.07
C ASP A 81 -30.82 36.47 12.91
N LYS A 82 -31.40 35.75 11.96
CA LYS A 82 -30.72 35.31 10.73
C LYS A 82 -30.35 36.47 9.81
N THR A 83 -30.92 37.66 10.01
CA THR A 83 -30.56 38.84 9.22
C THR A 83 -29.19 39.42 9.57
N MET A 84 -28.50 38.89 10.59
CA MET A 84 -27.07 39.15 10.81
C MET A 84 -26.18 38.58 9.70
N TYR A 85 -26.70 37.62 8.91
CA TYR A 85 -26.06 37.06 7.70
C TYR A 85 -24.65 36.52 7.94
N LEU A 86 -24.48 35.67 8.98
CA LEU A 86 -23.24 34.89 9.09
C LEU A 86 -23.01 34.12 7.79
N PRO A 87 -21.83 34.25 7.13
CA PRO A 87 -21.61 33.58 5.84
C PRO A 87 -21.67 32.04 5.98
N GLU A 88 -22.28 31.40 5.00
CA GLU A 88 -22.27 29.93 4.93
C GLU A 88 -20.85 29.45 4.62
N PRO A 89 -20.34 28.46 5.36
CA PRO A 89 -19.10 27.78 5.02
C PRO A 89 -19.18 27.20 3.61
N SER A 90 -18.04 27.15 2.92
CA SER A 90 -17.97 26.53 1.60
C SER A 90 -18.43 25.06 1.66
N LYS A 91 -19.17 24.63 0.62
CA LYS A 91 -19.50 23.21 0.34
C LYS A 91 -18.58 22.62 -0.72
N GLN A 92 -17.61 23.40 -1.21
CA GLN A 92 -16.59 22.88 -2.10
C GLN A 92 -15.44 22.31 -1.28
N LEU A 93 -14.89 21.19 -1.71
CA LEU A 93 -13.74 20.57 -1.06
C LEU A 93 -12.63 21.62 -0.81
N PRO A 94 -12.00 21.57 0.33
CA PRO A 94 -12.04 20.53 1.38
C PRO A 94 -13.16 20.69 2.43
N TYR A 95 -14.11 21.60 2.27
CA TYR A 95 -15.10 21.92 3.31
C TYR A 95 -16.44 21.22 3.09
N ASN A 96 -17.16 20.99 4.22
CA ASN A 96 -18.48 20.33 4.21
C ASN A 96 -19.68 21.28 4.34
N GLY A 97 -19.45 22.59 4.47
CA GLY A 97 -20.52 23.59 4.59
C GLY A 97 -21.01 23.84 6.01
N THR A 98 -20.24 23.45 7.03
CA THR A 98 -20.63 23.65 8.45
C THR A 98 -19.53 24.34 9.26
N TRP A 99 -19.95 24.90 10.41
CA TRP A 99 -19.09 25.43 11.46
C TRP A 99 -18.96 24.40 12.60
N GLN A 100 -17.79 24.33 13.24
CA GLN A 100 -17.56 23.53 14.44
C GLN A 100 -16.57 24.23 15.37
N ARG A 101 -16.81 24.16 16.69
CA ARG A 101 -15.94 24.78 17.69
C ARG A 101 -14.75 23.88 18.01
N ASN A 102 -15.01 22.64 18.40
CA ASN A 102 -14.01 21.59 18.66
C ASN A 102 -14.41 20.32 17.90
N ASN A 103 -13.48 19.40 17.67
CA ASN A 103 -13.74 18.18 16.92
C ASN A 103 -14.90 17.31 17.46
N ASP A 104 -15.15 17.35 18.77
CA ASP A 104 -16.22 16.57 19.41
C ASP A 104 -17.53 17.34 19.58
N ASP A 105 -17.54 18.64 19.25
CA ASP A 105 -18.75 19.46 19.33
C ASP A 105 -19.67 19.21 18.13
N PRO A 106 -20.96 19.48 18.27
CA PRO A 106 -21.89 19.47 17.11
C PRO A 106 -21.44 20.43 16.02
N THR A 107 -21.74 20.07 14.78
CA THR A 107 -21.58 20.96 13.62
C THR A 107 -22.83 21.77 13.38
N TYR A 108 -22.70 22.98 12.85
CA TYR A 108 -23.79 23.92 12.61
C TYR A 108 -23.71 24.51 11.21
N THR A 109 -24.83 24.65 10.53
CA THR A 109 -24.97 25.64 9.45
C THR A 109 -24.93 27.04 10.05
N SER A 110 -24.69 28.07 9.25
CA SER A 110 -24.71 29.44 9.74
C SER A 110 -26.07 29.83 10.33
N ALA A 111 -27.15 29.35 9.74
CA ALA A 111 -28.49 29.58 10.26
C ALA A 111 -28.74 28.93 11.63
N GLU A 112 -28.25 27.70 11.82
CA GLU A 112 -28.35 26.99 13.10
C GLU A 112 -27.49 27.65 14.15
N LEU A 113 -26.26 28.04 13.81
CA LEU A 113 -25.37 28.73 14.75
C LEU A 113 -25.96 30.07 15.22
N MET A 114 -26.51 30.87 14.27
CA MET A 114 -27.18 32.13 14.64
C MET A 114 -28.41 31.92 15.50
N THR A 115 -29.12 30.80 15.36
CA THR A 115 -30.34 30.51 16.12
C THR A 115 -30.06 29.92 17.49
N ASN A 116 -29.06 29.03 17.57
CA ASN A 116 -28.82 28.20 18.77
C ASN A 116 -27.71 28.71 19.66
N TYR A 117 -26.91 29.71 19.22
CA TYR A 117 -25.77 30.18 20.00
C TYR A 117 -26.19 30.71 21.39
N ASP A 118 -25.66 30.05 22.39
CA ASP A 118 -25.73 30.46 23.81
C ASP A 118 -24.30 30.76 24.31
N GLY A 119 -24.02 32.01 24.58
CA GLY A 119 -22.69 32.44 25.04
C GLY A 119 -22.22 31.75 26.32
N ALA A 120 -23.13 31.34 27.21
CA ALA A 120 -22.75 30.65 28.45
C ALA A 120 -22.14 29.26 28.21
N THR A 121 -22.60 28.55 27.18
CA THR A 121 -22.23 27.16 26.93
C THR A 121 -21.45 26.96 25.62
N MET A 122 -21.61 27.88 24.65
CA MET A 122 -21.11 27.74 23.30
C MET A 122 -19.97 28.74 22.97
N ALA A 123 -19.49 29.56 23.91
CA ALA A 123 -18.36 30.46 23.64
C ALA A 123 -17.11 29.71 23.20
N GLY A 124 -16.42 30.24 22.18
CA GLY A 124 -15.23 29.62 21.63
C GLY A 124 -14.96 30.01 20.16
N THR A 125 -13.97 29.38 19.57
CA THR A 125 -13.59 29.61 18.17
C THR A 125 -14.25 28.58 17.27
N TYR A 126 -15.05 29.03 16.34
CA TYR A 126 -15.70 28.23 15.31
C TYR A 126 -14.90 28.26 14.02
N ASN A 127 -14.69 27.10 13.44
CA ASN A 127 -13.96 26.94 12.20
C ASN A 127 -14.84 26.24 11.15
N TRP A 128 -14.58 26.51 9.88
CA TRP A 128 -15.18 25.71 8.82
C TRP A 128 -14.68 24.27 8.92
N VAL A 129 -15.59 23.32 8.87
CA VAL A 129 -15.27 21.90 8.97
C VAL A 129 -14.77 21.39 7.62
N LYS A 130 -13.62 20.76 7.65
CA LYS A 130 -13.11 20.01 6.50
C LYS A 130 -13.63 18.56 6.53
N THR A 131 -13.88 17.99 5.37
CA THR A 131 -14.19 16.56 5.21
C THR A 131 -12.96 15.72 5.45
N SER A 132 -13.17 14.45 5.85
CA SER A 132 -12.11 13.44 5.91
C SER A 132 -12.21 12.51 4.71
N GLY A 133 -11.06 12.05 4.23
CA GLY A 133 -10.94 11.02 3.21
C GLY A 133 -10.20 9.80 3.74
N THR A 134 -10.30 8.70 3.01
CA THR A 134 -9.63 7.44 3.32
C THR A 134 -8.82 6.99 2.12
N VAL A 135 -7.63 6.46 2.35
CA VAL A 135 -6.83 5.75 1.35
C VAL A 135 -6.80 4.29 1.76
N LEU A 136 -7.26 3.41 0.86
CA LEU A 136 -7.20 1.96 0.96
C LEU A 136 -6.07 1.47 0.07
N VAL A 137 -5.09 0.79 0.64
CA VAL A 137 -3.95 0.20 -0.08
C VAL A 137 -4.14 -1.29 -0.21
N LYS A 138 -4.10 -1.80 -1.43
CA LYS A 138 -4.20 -3.22 -1.76
C LYS A 138 -2.89 -3.72 -2.36
N TYR A 139 -2.56 -4.98 -2.06
CA TYR A 139 -1.39 -5.68 -2.56
C TYR A 139 -1.86 -6.96 -3.24
N VAL A 140 -1.76 -7.00 -4.58
CA VAL A 140 -2.32 -8.09 -5.39
C VAL A 140 -1.27 -8.65 -6.36
N ASP A 141 -1.46 -9.90 -6.77
CA ASP A 141 -0.70 -10.48 -7.86
C ASP A 141 -1.23 -10.05 -9.24
N GLY A 142 -0.62 -10.60 -10.31
CA GLY A 142 -1.03 -10.33 -11.69
C GLY A 142 -2.44 -10.82 -12.06
N ASP A 143 -3.00 -11.73 -11.28
CA ASP A 143 -4.37 -12.25 -11.41
C ASP A 143 -5.38 -11.47 -10.53
N GLY A 144 -4.91 -10.48 -9.76
CA GLY A 144 -5.74 -9.65 -8.88
C GLY A 144 -6.06 -10.29 -7.53
N VAL A 145 -5.39 -11.38 -7.16
CA VAL A 145 -5.55 -12.05 -5.87
C VAL A 145 -4.75 -11.31 -4.82
N GLU A 146 -5.33 -11.09 -3.65
CA GLU A 146 -4.65 -10.46 -2.51
C GLU A 146 -3.52 -11.36 -1.98
N ILE A 147 -2.31 -10.80 -1.90
CA ILE A 147 -1.08 -11.48 -1.45
C ILE A 147 -0.51 -10.91 -0.15
N ALA A 148 -1.10 -9.84 0.36
CA ALA A 148 -0.80 -9.30 1.69
C ALA A 148 -2.00 -8.48 2.18
N ASP A 149 -2.10 -8.32 3.51
CA ASP A 149 -3.17 -7.57 4.17
C ASP A 149 -3.25 -6.14 3.66
N GLU A 150 -4.48 -5.67 3.41
CA GLU A 150 -4.80 -4.29 3.06
C GLU A 150 -4.36 -3.32 4.16
N GLU A 151 -4.07 -2.08 3.79
CA GLU A 151 -3.79 -0.99 4.73
C GLU A 151 -4.76 0.17 4.48
N THR A 152 -5.18 0.82 5.56
CA THR A 152 -6.02 2.00 5.49
C THR A 152 -5.37 3.16 6.22
N SER A 153 -5.48 4.35 5.64
CA SER A 153 -5.14 5.60 6.28
C SER A 153 -6.23 6.62 6.07
N SER A 154 -6.41 7.54 7.01
CA SER A 154 -7.39 8.61 6.92
C SER A 154 -6.69 9.95 7.13
N GLY A 155 -7.16 10.95 6.42
CA GLY A 155 -6.65 12.32 6.51
C GLY A 155 -7.70 13.35 6.16
N THR A 156 -7.39 14.62 6.40
CA THR A 156 -8.28 15.72 6.04
C THR A 156 -8.25 15.91 4.52
N SER A 157 -9.39 16.12 3.91
CA SER A 157 -9.49 16.43 2.48
C SER A 157 -8.59 17.63 2.11
N GLY A 158 -7.76 17.44 1.09
CA GLY A 158 -6.72 18.39 0.66
C GLY A 158 -5.34 18.17 1.28
N ASP A 159 -5.20 17.38 2.34
CA ASP A 159 -3.90 16.99 2.90
C ASP A 159 -3.24 15.93 1.99
N ALA A 160 -1.91 15.94 1.93
CA ALA A 160 -1.17 14.98 1.11
C ALA A 160 -1.15 13.59 1.77
N TYR A 161 -1.19 12.53 0.95
CA TYR A 161 -0.88 11.17 1.36
C TYR A 161 0.25 10.59 0.51
N GLN A 162 0.93 9.61 1.09
CA GLN A 162 1.93 8.78 0.43
C GLN A 162 1.79 7.35 0.92
N THR A 163 1.76 6.40 -0.02
CA THR A 163 1.77 4.96 0.24
C THR A 163 3.08 4.35 -0.22
N THR A 164 3.42 3.16 0.29
CA THR A 164 4.65 2.45 -0.05
C THR A 164 4.35 0.99 -0.38
N ALA A 165 5.13 0.43 -1.32
CA ALA A 165 5.08 -0.99 -1.61
C ALA A 165 5.61 -1.81 -0.42
N LYS A 166 5.03 -3.01 -0.21
CA LYS A 166 5.57 -4.02 0.72
C LYS A 166 6.60 -4.89 0.03
N THR A 167 7.57 -5.40 0.80
CA THR A 167 8.37 -6.55 0.36
C THR A 167 7.58 -7.81 0.68
N ILE A 168 7.29 -8.62 -0.33
CA ILE A 168 6.49 -9.85 -0.21
C ILE A 168 7.32 -11.00 -0.77
N ASP A 169 7.56 -12.02 0.06
CA ASP A 169 8.39 -13.16 -0.32
C ASP A 169 7.81 -13.91 -1.52
N GLY A 170 8.64 -14.18 -2.50
CA GLY A 170 8.23 -14.84 -3.73
C GLY A 170 7.51 -13.95 -4.74
N TYR A 171 7.53 -12.62 -4.53
CA TYR A 171 6.94 -11.65 -5.44
C TYR A 171 7.87 -10.47 -5.69
N THR A 172 7.73 -9.86 -6.85
CA THR A 172 8.48 -8.64 -7.24
C THR A 172 7.48 -7.57 -7.66
N LEU A 173 7.64 -6.35 -7.15
CA LEU A 173 6.75 -5.24 -7.53
C LEU A 173 6.82 -5.00 -9.04
N HIS A 174 5.65 -5.04 -9.71
CA HIS A 174 5.56 -4.78 -11.15
C HIS A 174 5.90 -3.32 -11.48
N ALA A 175 5.20 -2.40 -10.84
CA ALA A 175 5.45 -0.96 -10.96
C ALA A 175 4.81 -0.22 -9.78
N THR A 176 5.37 0.95 -9.41
CA THR A 176 4.72 1.83 -8.45
C THR A 176 3.46 2.44 -9.06
N PRO A 177 2.28 2.35 -8.40
CA PRO A 177 1.05 2.95 -8.90
C PRO A 177 1.19 4.48 -9.07
N THR A 178 0.59 5.03 -10.11
CA THR A 178 0.64 6.48 -10.38
C THR A 178 -0.03 7.30 -9.29
N ASN A 179 -0.97 6.70 -8.55
CA ASN A 179 -1.66 7.29 -7.41
C ASN A 179 -1.09 6.83 -6.05
N ALA A 180 0.16 6.36 -6.00
CA ALA A 180 0.84 6.06 -4.73
C ALA A 180 1.02 7.30 -3.84
N THR A 181 0.98 8.48 -4.43
CA THR A 181 0.96 9.79 -3.76
C THR A 181 -0.18 10.61 -4.31
N GLY A 182 -0.77 11.46 -3.47
CA GLY A 182 -1.88 12.33 -3.87
C GLY A 182 -2.37 13.17 -2.70
N THR A 183 -3.61 13.60 -2.76
CA THR A 183 -4.29 14.31 -1.67
C THR A 183 -5.58 13.58 -1.30
N TYR A 184 -5.87 13.50 -0.01
CA TYR A 184 -7.16 12.98 0.45
C TYR A 184 -8.30 13.82 -0.14
N ASP A 185 -9.36 13.16 -0.55
CA ASP A 185 -10.63 13.78 -0.89
C ASP A 185 -11.74 13.30 0.07
N ALA A 186 -13.00 13.62 -0.20
CA ALA A 186 -14.11 13.20 0.66
C ALA A 186 -14.54 11.73 0.42
N SER A 187 -13.86 11.00 -0.46
CA SER A 187 -14.14 9.61 -0.83
C SER A 187 -13.03 8.66 -0.38
N THR A 188 -13.23 7.36 -0.62
CA THR A 188 -12.16 6.37 -0.47
C THR A 188 -11.38 6.28 -1.77
N ILE A 189 -10.08 6.56 -1.69
CA ILE A 189 -9.12 6.38 -2.79
C ILE A 189 -8.51 4.99 -2.63
N THR A 190 -8.55 4.17 -3.67
CA THR A 190 -7.87 2.87 -3.68
C THR A 190 -6.54 2.97 -4.42
N VAL A 191 -5.46 2.55 -3.76
CA VAL A 191 -4.11 2.41 -4.32
C VAL A 191 -3.80 0.92 -4.40
N THR A 192 -3.58 0.39 -5.61
CA THR A 192 -3.31 -1.03 -5.81
C THR A 192 -1.87 -1.22 -6.27
N TYR A 193 -1.07 -1.91 -5.46
CA TYR A 193 0.25 -2.40 -5.82
C TYR A 193 0.11 -3.78 -6.44
N VAL A 194 0.52 -3.91 -7.71
CA VAL A 194 0.52 -5.17 -8.45
C VAL A 194 1.91 -5.77 -8.42
N TYR A 195 2.01 -7.07 -8.20
CA TYR A 195 3.26 -7.81 -8.12
C TYR A 195 3.31 -8.93 -9.14
N ASP A 196 4.48 -9.12 -9.69
CA ASP A 196 4.81 -10.28 -10.51
C ASP A 196 5.26 -11.42 -9.59
N GLY A 197 4.66 -12.59 -9.75
CA GLY A 197 5.04 -13.78 -8.99
C GLY A 197 6.34 -14.39 -9.53
N ASN A 198 7.23 -14.78 -8.62
CA ASN A 198 8.52 -15.37 -8.95
C ASN A 198 8.44 -16.89 -9.05
N LEU A 199 9.28 -17.47 -9.94
CA LEU A 199 9.58 -18.88 -10.00
C LEU A 199 10.92 -19.10 -9.29
N PHE A 200 10.95 -19.96 -8.25
CA PHE A 200 12.15 -20.15 -7.44
C PHE A 200 12.22 -21.55 -6.80
N PHE A 201 13.43 -21.95 -6.41
CA PHE A 201 13.61 -23.16 -5.59
C PHE A 201 13.19 -22.88 -4.15
N ASN A 202 12.10 -23.53 -3.71
CA ASN A 202 11.68 -23.51 -2.32
C ASN A 202 12.63 -24.37 -1.44
N SER A 203 13.17 -25.45 -2.01
CA SER A 203 14.23 -26.29 -1.47
C SER A 203 15.08 -26.83 -2.61
N SER A 204 16.39 -26.96 -2.38
CA SER A 204 17.31 -27.58 -3.34
C SER A 204 18.36 -28.40 -2.61
N PRO A 205 18.65 -29.63 -3.03
CA PRO A 205 19.70 -30.43 -2.46
C PRO A 205 21.07 -29.78 -2.72
N THR A 206 21.93 -29.76 -1.71
CA THR A 206 23.31 -29.37 -1.82
C THR A 206 24.22 -30.56 -2.04
N MET A 207 23.70 -31.75 -1.72
CA MET A 207 24.40 -33.02 -1.90
C MET A 207 23.44 -34.10 -2.40
N LEU A 208 23.92 -34.89 -3.36
CA LEU A 208 23.29 -36.07 -3.92
C LEU A 208 24.27 -37.23 -3.68
N ASP A 209 24.04 -38.05 -2.66
CA ASP A 209 24.93 -39.14 -2.28
C ASP A 209 24.44 -40.47 -2.87
N PHE A 210 25.17 -41.00 -3.84
CA PHE A 210 24.89 -42.31 -4.46
C PHE A 210 25.39 -43.49 -3.61
N GLY A 211 26.04 -43.21 -2.48
CA GLY A 211 26.51 -44.23 -1.53
C GLY A 211 27.86 -44.86 -1.88
N SER A 212 28.27 -45.77 -1.03
CA SER A 212 29.47 -46.59 -1.21
C SER A 212 29.12 -47.99 -1.66
N HIS A 213 29.70 -48.45 -2.76
CA HIS A 213 29.36 -49.74 -3.37
C HIS A 213 30.60 -50.56 -3.65
N THR A 214 30.48 -51.88 -3.62
CA THR A 214 31.53 -52.79 -4.08
C THR A 214 31.59 -52.74 -5.64
N ILE A 215 32.78 -52.83 -6.21
CA ILE A 215 32.95 -52.92 -7.64
C ILE A 215 32.26 -54.20 -8.14
N SER A 216 31.24 -54.00 -8.99
CA SER A 216 30.43 -55.10 -9.53
C SER A 216 31.01 -55.61 -10.85
N GLY A 217 30.78 -56.92 -11.16
CA GLY A 217 31.04 -57.52 -12.45
C GLY A 217 29.88 -57.32 -13.46
N THR A 218 28.85 -56.59 -13.08
CA THR A 218 27.65 -56.28 -13.89
C THR A 218 27.42 -54.77 -13.90
N THR A 219 26.56 -54.31 -14.83
CA THR A 219 26.08 -52.91 -14.85
C THR A 219 25.11 -52.75 -13.70
N GLU A 220 25.32 -51.73 -12.88
CA GLU A 220 24.50 -51.41 -11.71
C GLU A 220 23.92 -50.00 -11.85
N THR A 221 22.74 -49.80 -11.23
CA THR A 221 22.07 -48.48 -11.17
C THR A 221 21.84 -48.09 -9.70
N TYR A 222 22.21 -46.84 -9.41
CA TYR A 222 22.13 -46.31 -8.05
C TYR A 222 21.25 -45.05 -8.03
N ALA A 223 20.37 -44.97 -7.03
CA ALA A 223 19.64 -43.76 -6.72
C ALA A 223 20.36 -42.95 -5.63
N PRO A 224 20.32 -41.62 -5.64
CA PRO A 224 20.93 -40.82 -4.60
C PRO A 224 20.06 -40.73 -3.36
N THR A 225 20.70 -40.55 -2.19
CA THR A 225 20.08 -39.92 -1.03
C THR A 225 20.31 -38.43 -1.08
N LEU A 226 19.32 -37.65 -0.68
CA LEU A 226 19.36 -36.20 -0.72
C LEU A 226 19.46 -35.65 0.72
N ASP A 227 20.24 -34.57 0.89
CA ASP A 227 20.28 -33.82 2.13
C ASP A 227 19.04 -32.92 2.32
N LYS A 228 18.41 -32.52 1.22
CA LYS A 228 17.16 -31.75 1.16
C LYS A 228 16.37 -32.16 -0.07
N THR A 229 15.07 -31.93 -0.07
CA THR A 229 14.20 -32.14 -1.23
C THR A 229 14.54 -31.16 -2.37
N LEU A 230 14.21 -31.53 -3.60
CA LEU A 230 14.20 -30.65 -4.76
C LEU A 230 12.77 -30.16 -4.97
N ALA A 231 12.47 -28.98 -4.44
CA ALA A 231 11.13 -28.40 -4.48
C ALA A 231 11.13 -27.02 -5.12
N VAL A 232 10.12 -26.76 -5.93
CA VAL A 232 9.96 -25.51 -6.70
C VAL A 232 8.61 -24.88 -6.37
N GLN A 233 8.59 -23.59 -6.27
CA GLN A 233 7.37 -22.79 -6.15
C GLN A 233 7.29 -21.79 -7.31
N ASN A 234 6.12 -21.71 -7.93
CA ASN A 234 5.81 -20.71 -8.93
C ASN A 234 4.62 -19.86 -8.44
N ASN A 235 4.90 -18.60 -8.13
CA ASN A 235 3.90 -17.60 -7.79
C ASN A 235 3.44 -16.78 -9.01
N GLY A 236 3.91 -17.14 -10.22
CA GLY A 236 3.50 -16.52 -11.47
C GLY A 236 2.05 -16.83 -11.82
N GLN A 237 1.60 -16.28 -12.94
CA GLN A 237 0.21 -16.43 -13.40
C GLN A 237 -0.25 -17.89 -13.44
N ILE A 238 -1.47 -18.13 -13.00
CA ILE A 238 -2.16 -19.42 -13.18
C ILE A 238 -2.22 -19.75 -14.66
N SER A 239 -2.04 -21.04 -14.98
CA SER A 239 -1.92 -21.57 -16.35
C SER A 239 -0.59 -21.24 -17.08
N SER A 240 0.35 -20.53 -16.45
CA SER A 240 1.72 -20.43 -16.98
C SER A 240 2.45 -21.77 -16.87
N THR A 241 3.32 -22.08 -17.83
CA THR A 241 4.13 -23.29 -17.82
C THR A 241 5.58 -22.94 -17.46
N TRP A 242 6.20 -23.76 -16.62
CA TRP A 242 7.60 -23.68 -16.30
C TRP A 242 8.28 -25.02 -16.46
N ASN A 243 9.60 -25.02 -16.58
CA ASN A 243 10.39 -26.24 -16.66
C ASN A 243 11.65 -26.16 -15.80
N LEU A 244 12.15 -27.34 -15.42
CA LEU A 244 13.42 -27.54 -14.74
C LEU A 244 14.38 -28.21 -15.71
N THR A 245 15.57 -27.65 -15.85
CA THR A 245 16.70 -28.28 -16.54
C THR A 245 17.77 -28.70 -15.54
N ALA A 246 18.39 -29.84 -15.82
CA ALA A 246 19.56 -30.37 -15.10
C ALA A 246 20.75 -30.40 -16.05
N GLU A 247 21.92 -30.05 -15.56
CA GLU A 247 23.18 -30.11 -16.32
C GLU A 247 24.28 -30.70 -15.43
N LEU A 248 24.88 -31.82 -15.87
CA LEU A 248 26.10 -32.35 -15.27
C LEU A 248 27.28 -31.53 -15.78
N ASP A 249 28.13 -31.06 -14.87
CA ASP A 249 29.34 -30.31 -15.28
C ASP A 249 30.16 -31.06 -16.32
N SER A 250 30.83 -30.32 -17.20
CA SER A 250 31.62 -30.84 -18.31
C SER A 250 32.73 -31.79 -17.89
N SER A 251 33.21 -31.72 -16.66
CA SER A 251 34.22 -32.66 -16.10
C SER A 251 33.62 -34.03 -15.75
N GLY A 252 32.29 -34.16 -15.70
CA GLY A 252 31.63 -35.42 -15.32
C GLY A 252 31.95 -35.81 -13.88
N PHE A 253 32.11 -37.11 -13.63
CA PHE A 253 32.46 -37.63 -12.32
C PHE A 253 33.97 -37.94 -12.27
N VAL A 254 34.70 -37.25 -11.41
CA VAL A 254 36.15 -37.35 -11.29
C VAL A 254 36.53 -37.98 -9.95
N GLY A 255 37.41 -38.95 -9.98
CA GLY A 255 37.99 -39.61 -8.79
C GLY A 255 38.90 -38.70 -7.98
N ALA A 256 38.60 -38.51 -6.71
CA ALA A 256 39.32 -37.59 -5.82
C ALA A 256 40.77 -37.97 -5.60
N ASN A 257 41.13 -39.28 -5.62
CA ASN A 257 42.47 -39.77 -5.40
C ASN A 257 43.24 -40.00 -6.69
N THR A 258 42.55 -40.48 -7.73
CA THR A 258 43.17 -40.89 -9.00
C THR A 258 43.10 -39.82 -10.08
N GLY A 259 42.22 -38.85 -9.97
CA GLY A 259 41.91 -37.88 -11.02
C GLY A 259 41.25 -38.50 -12.27
N LYS A 260 40.91 -39.77 -12.23
CA LYS A 260 40.30 -40.46 -13.36
C LYS A 260 38.82 -40.26 -13.43
N MET A 261 38.25 -40.16 -14.62
CA MET A 261 36.82 -40.08 -14.83
C MET A 261 36.14 -41.44 -14.57
N LEU A 262 35.00 -41.42 -13.93
CA LEU A 262 34.06 -42.54 -13.88
C LEU A 262 33.25 -42.54 -15.19
N LEU A 263 33.33 -43.62 -15.98
CA LEU A 263 32.56 -43.79 -17.19
C LEU A 263 31.14 -44.28 -16.86
N ALA A 264 30.40 -43.47 -16.16
CA ALA A 264 29.03 -43.71 -15.75
C ALA A 264 28.07 -42.83 -16.54
N THR A 265 26.81 -43.24 -16.61
CA THR A 265 25.73 -42.46 -17.23
C THR A 265 24.82 -41.94 -16.15
N LEU A 266 24.77 -40.62 -16.01
CA LEU A 266 23.76 -39.94 -15.18
C LEU A 266 22.51 -39.73 -16.06
N TYR A 267 21.35 -40.06 -15.57
CA TYR A 267 20.10 -39.86 -16.29
C TYR A 267 18.94 -39.56 -15.33
N TYR A 268 17.90 -38.92 -15.89
CA TYR A 268 16.64 -38.73 -15.19
C TYR A 268 15.59 -39.68 -15.79
N GLN A 269 14.98 -40.52 -14.96
CA GLN A 269 13.98 -41.51 -15.35
C GLN A 269 12.60 -41.05 -14.93
N THR A 270 11.69 -41.02 -15.89
CA THR A 270 10.26 -40.85 -15.70
C THR A 270 9.50 -42.08 -16.16
N ASP A 271 8.18 -42.10 -15.96
CA ASP A 271 7.32 -43.16 -16.55
C ASP A 271 7.33 -43.13 -18.08
N ASP A 272 7.57 -41.93 -18.66
CA ASP A 272 7.60 -41.74 -20.15
C ASP A 272 8.96 -42.10 -20.78
N GLY A 273 10.02 -42.25 -19.99
CA GLY A 273 11.32 -42.62 -20.50
C GLY A 273 12.55 -42.09 -19.78
N LYS A 274 13.71 -42.40 -20.35
CA LYS A 274 15.05 -42.05 -19.85
C LYS A 274 15.61 -40.82 -20.55
N MET A 275 16.02 -39.81 -19.78
CA MET A 275 16.69 -38.61 -20.28
C MET A 275 18.14 -38.58 -19.80
N THR A 276 19.09 -38.81 -20.70
CA THR A 276 20.53 -38.85 -20.35
C THR A 276 21.09 -37.44 -20.14
N LEU A 277 21.78 -37.24 -19.02
CA LEU A 277 22.49 -36.02 -18.70
C LEU A 277 23.96 -36.19 -19.15
N SER A 278 24.24 -35.80 -20.37
CA SER A 278 25.62 -35.76 -20.87
C SER A 278 26.40 -34.59 -20.26
N PRO A 279 27.69 -34.76 -19.89
CA PRO A 279 28.49 -33.69 -19.34
C PRO A 279 28.48 -32.41 -20.22
N GLY A 280 28.19 -31.24 -19.60
CA GLY A 280 28.11 -29.94 -20.27
C GLY A 280 26.85 -29.70 -21.10
N VAL A 281 25.86 -30.58 -21.00
CA VAL A 281 24.60 -30.45 -21.78
C VAL A 281 23.41 -30.33 -20.80
N ALA A 282 22.71 -29.20 -20.84
CA ALA A 282 21.49 -29.00 -20.08
C ALA A 282 20.34 -29.80 -20.70
N VAL A 283 19.60 -30.54 -19.88
CA VAL A 283 18.48 -31.39 -20.29
C VAL A 283 17.25 -30.99 -19.46
N GLN A 284 16.10 -30.78 -20.12
CA GLN A 284 14.83 -30.58 -19.43
C GLN A 284 14.39 -31.90 -18.78
N VAL A 285 14.29 -31.90 -17.44
CA VAL A 285 13.94 -33.10 -16.66
C VAL A 285 12.53 -33.06 -16.07
N TYR A 286 11.95 -31.87 -16.00
CA TYR A 286 10.60 -31.68 -15.45
C TYR A 286 9.90 -30.50 -16.11
N SER A 287 8.59 -30.56 -16.23
CA SER A 287 7.74 -29.44 -16.69
C SER A 287 6.38 -29.52 -16.01
N GLN A 288 5.83 -28.37 -15.67
CA GLN A 288 4.52 -28.26 -15.05
C GLN A 288 3.81 -26.96 -15.44
N THR A 289 2.50 -27.05 -15.56
CA THR A 289 1.61 -25.87 -15.65
C THR A 289 1.18 -25.49 -14.23
N THR A 290 1.29 -24.22 -13.89
CA THR A 290 0.89 -23.66 -12.58
C THR A 290 -0.63 -23.74 -12.44
N THR A 291 -1.10 -24.44 -11.44
CA THR A 291 -2.53 -24.57 -11.11
C THR A 291 -2.88 -23.86 -9.81
N ASP A 292 -1.92 -23.73 -8.95
CA ASP A 292 -1.96 -22.96 -7.69
C ASP A 292 -0.52 -22.51 -7.33
N HIS A 293 -0.38 -21.70 -6.27
CA HIS A 293 0.92 -21.18 -5.84
C HIS A 293 1.58 -22.04 -4.76
N LYS A 294 1.25 -23.35 -4.71
CA LYS A 294 1.89 -24.28 -3.78
C LYS A 294 3.23 -24.76 -4.30
N SER A 295 4.10 -25.09 -3.35
CA SER A 295 5.38 -25.74 -3.66
C SER A 295 5.15 -27.15 -4.18
N VAL A 296 5.88 -27.50 -5.24
CA VAL A 296 5.91 -28.82 -5.85
C VAL A 296 7.21 -29.51 -5.46
N ASP A 297 7.17 -30.62 -4.76
CA ASP A 297 8.34 -31.45 -4.47
C ASP A 297 8.57 -32.42 -5.64
N ILE A 298 9.57 -32.09 -6.47
CA ILE A 298 9.95 -32.88 -7.64
C ILE A 298 10.60 -34.20 -7.21
N SER A 299 11.27 -34.20 -6.05
CA SER A 299 11.97 -35.37 -5.53
C SER A 299 11.09 -36.33 -4.72
N GLU A 300 9.81 -36.00 -4.47
CA GLU A 300 8.91 -36.81 -3.63
C GLU A 300 8.81 -38.27 -4.08
N HIS A 301 8.84 -38.48 -5.40
CA HIS A 301 8.67 -39.82 -6.00
C HIS A 301 9.98 -40.44 -6.49
N TRP A 302 11.14 -39.84 -6.17
CA TRP A 302 12.41 -40.44 -6.53
C TRP A 302 12.62 -41.78 -5.78
N SER A 303 13.12 -42.75 -6.51
CA SER A 303 13.27 -44.11 -6.01
C SER A 303 14.42 -44.84 -6.69
N SER A 304 14.59 -46.13 -6.48
CA SER A 304 15.61 -46.92 -7.17
C SER A 304 15.43 -47.02 -8.68
N ASN A 305 14.25 -46.60 -9.24
CA ASN A 305 13.90 -46.70 -10.63
C ASN A 305 13.22 -45.46 -11.22
N LEU A 306 13.04 -44.38 -10.44
CA LEU A 306 12.48 -43.11 -10.87
C LEU A 306 13.31 -41.94 -10.32
N GLY A 307 13.36 -40.83 -11.04
CA GLY A 307 14.12 -39.65 -10.70
C GLY A 307 15.55 -39.70 -11.22
N LEU A 308 16.48 -39.08 -10.50
CA LEU A 308 17.88 -39.01 -10.89
C LEU A 308 18.59 -40.32 -10.53
N LEU A 309 19.20 -40.97 -11.51
CA LEU A 309 19.84 -42.28 -11.39
C LEU A 309 21.22 -42.28 -12.02
N LEU A 310 22.16 -43.01 -11.40
CA LEU A 310 23.53 -43.21 -11.87
C LEU A 310 23.73 -44.68 -12.32
N GLU A 311 23.94 -44.90 -13.60
CA GLU A 311 24.25 -46.20 -14.17
C GLU A 311 25.76 -46.36 -14.34
N VAL A 312 26.33 -47.33 -13.66
CA VAL A 312 27.78 -47.65 -13.70
C VAL A 312 27.96 -48.97 -14.45
N PRO A 313 28.53 -48.95 -15.67
CA PRO A 313 28.79 -50.16 -16.45
C PRO A 313 29.85 -51.03 -15.79
N ASN A 314 29.83 -52.34 -16.12
CA ASN A 314 30.87 -53.25 -15.75
C ASN A 314 32.24 -52.73 -16.17
N GLY A 315 33.21 -52.74 -15.24
CA GLY A 315 34.63 -52.31 -15.49
C GLY A 315 34.81 -50.78 -15.57
N ALA A 316 33.76 -49.99 -15.41
CA ALA A 316 33.87 -48.52 -15.45
C ALA A 316 34.44 -47.89 -14.18
N ALA A 317 34.22 -48.53 -13.03
CA ALA A 317 34.68 -48.00 -11.73
C ALA A 317 36.04 -48.59 -11.26
N MET A 318 36.83 -47.77 -10.63
CA MET A 318 37.99 -48.14 -9.82
C MET A 318 37.73 -47.81 -8.35
N ALA A 319 38.52 -48.33 -7.42
CA ALA A 319 38.42 -47.97 -6.00
C ALA A 319 38.82 -46.53 -5.79
N ASP A 320 37.86 -45.63 -5.71
CA ASP A 320 38.01 -44.18 -5.52
C ASP A 320 36.71 -43.56 -5.00
N THR A 321 36.76 -42.31 -4.57
CA THR A 321 35.60 -41.46 -4.32
C THR A 321 35.39 -40.55 -5.53
N TYR A 322 34.27 -40.71 -6.23
CA TYR A 322 33.96 -39.93 -7.44
C TYR A 322 33.03 -38.77 -7.09
N GLN A 323 33.34 -37.59 -7.64
CA GLN A 323 32.53 -36.36 -7.45
C GLN A 323 32.19 -35.73 -8.80
N GLY A 324 31.02 -35.17 -8.89
CA GLY A 324 30.55 -34.35 -10.02
C GLY A 324 29.61 -33.29 -9.52
N THR A 325 29.41 -32.24 -10.30
CA THR A 325 28.51 -31.14 -9.98
C THR A 325 27.30 -31.16 -10.92
N ILE A 326 26.10 -31.02 -10.36
CA ILE A 326 24.85 -30.86 -11.11
C ILE A 326 24.32 -29.45 -10.88
N SER A 327 24.02 -28.76 -11.97
CA SER A 327 23.38 -27.45 -11.96
C SER A 327 21.91 -27.60 -12.32
N TRP A 328 21.04 -27.01 -11.49
CA TRP A 328 19.60 -26.94 -11.70
C TRP A 328 19.23 -25.54 -12.17
N ARG A 329 18.38 -25.42 -13.19
CA ARG A 329 17.89 -24.13 -13.69
C ARG A 329 16.39 -24.19 -13.91
N LEU A 330 15.71 -23.14 -13.45
CA LEU A 330 14.28 -22.91 -13.67
C LEU A 330 14.09 -21.96 -14.85
N ASN A 331 13.13 -22.28 -15.71
CA ASN A 331 12.77 -21.44 -16.84
C ASN A 331 11.25 -21.29 -16.90
N ASN A 332 10.79 -20.05 -16.96
CA ASN A 332 9.42 -19.76 -17.38
C ASN A 332 9.33 -19.90 -18.90
N THR A 333 8.43 -20.73 -19.37
CA THR A 333 8.03 -20.69 -20.78
C THR A 333 6.97 -19.59 -20.89
N VAL A 334 7.36 -18.42 -21.38
CA VAL A 334 6.40 -17.38 -21.75
C VAL A 334 5.51 -17.98 -22.83
N ALA A 335 4.20 -18.06 -22.59
CA ALA A 335 3.26 -18.32 -23.67
C ALA A 335 3.44 -17.22 -24.72
N ASN A 336 3.94 -17.57 -25.90
CA ASN A 336 3.92 -16.65 -27.01
C ASN A 336 2.45 -16.40 -27.37
N ASN A 337 1.93 -15.24 -26.99
CA ASN A 337 0.65 -14.71 -27.48
C ASN A 337 0.84 -14.20 -28.92
#